data_94c9488682faac39473300b0dc475009
#
_entry.id   94c9488682faac39473300b0dc475009
#
_cell.length_a   1.000
_cell.length_b   1.000
_cell.length_c   1.000
_cell.angle_alpha   90.00
_cell.angle_beta   90.00
_cell.angle_gamma   90.00
#
_symmetry.space_group_name_H-M   'P 1'
#
loop_
_entity.id
_entity.type
_entity.pdbx_description
1 polymer ?
#
loop_
_entity_poly.entity_id
_entity_poly.type
_entity_poly.pdbx_seq_one_letter_code
_entity_poly.pdbx_strand_id
1 'polypeptide(L)'
;MNAQEKRLTEEQSAFAEKHHHVVMDFLRRKRLPESEFYDVVIFRYLRAVQLYCINPQLRRYKFEAIAFKAMDWQMKSYWRKAYKTLDKTLS
;
A
#
# COMPACT_ATOMS: atom_id res chain seq x y z
N MET A 1 -11.20 -10.49 -16.74
CA MET A 1 -10.01 -9.77 -16.34
C MET A 1 -8.89 -10.67 -15.89
N ASN A 2 -7.74 -10.39 -16.33
CA ASN A 2 -6.58 -11.23 -16.07
C ASN A 2 -5.80 -10.82 -14.85
N ALA A 3 -5.32 -11.82 -14.13
CA ALA A 3 -4.37 -11.56 -13.07
C ALA A 3 -3.13 -10.85 -13.61
N GLN A 4 -2.84 -11.06 -14.89
CA GLN A 4 -1.70 -10.44 -15.55
C GLN A 4 -1.76 -8.92 -15.58
N GLU A 5 -2.96 -8.37 -15.63
CA GLU A 5 -3.12 -6.93 -15.65
C GLU A 5 -2.65 -6.30 -14.34
N LYS A 6 -2.61 -7.09 -13.27
CA LYS A 6 -2.18 -6.62 -11.97
C LYS A 6 -0.73 -6.98 -11.67
N ARG A 7 -0.08 -7.68 -12.57
CA ARG A 7 1.32 -8.02 -12.37
C ARG A 7 2.21 -6.84 -12.64
N LEU A 8 3.24 -6.75 -11.84
CA LEU A 8 4.27 -5.77 -12.06
C LEU A 8 5.14 -6.16 -13.23
N THR A 9 5.52 -5.20 -14.05
CA THR A 9 6.54 -5.43 -15.06
C THR A 9 7.89 -5.59 -14.36
N GLU A 10 8.90 -6.03 -15.11
CA GLU A 10 10.24 -6.15 -14.55
C GLU A 10 10.74 -4.82 -13.98
N GLU A 11 10.50 -3.74 -14.71
CA GLU A 11 10.90 -2.41 -14.27
C GLU A 11 10.17 -2.01 -13.02
N GLN A 12 8.87 -2.31 -12.95
CA GLN A 12 8.07 -1.99 -11.78
C GLN A 12 8.49 -2.83 -10.58
N SER A 13 8.81 -4.10 -10.81
CA SER A 13 9.29 -4.97 -9.75
C SER A 13 10.62 -4.48 -9.19
N ALA A 14 11.53 -4.07 -10.05
CA ALA A 14 12.81 -3.52 -9.62
C ALA A 14 12.61 -2.24 -8.82
N PHE A 15 11.69 -1.40 -9.26
CA PHE A 15 11.36 -0.17 -8.55
C PHE A 15 10.78 -0.48 -7.17
N ALA A 16 9.88 -1.47 -7.11
CA ALA A 16 9.26 -1.87 -5.86
C ALA A 16 10.30 -2.40 -4.86
N GLU A 17 11.26 -3.18 -5.33
CA GLU A 17 12.33 -3.68 -4.48
C GLU A 17 13.23 -2.56 -3.98
N LYS A 18 13.59 -1.67 -4.88
CA LYS A 18 14.47 -0.55 -4.55
C LYS A 18 13.87 0.33 -3.44
N HIS A 19 12.56 0.49 -3.47
CA HIS A 19 11.88 1.37 -2.53
C HIS A 19 11.11 0.63 -1.45
N HIS A 20 11.34 -0.67 -1.31
CA HIS A 20 10.60 -1.49 -0.34
C HIS A 20 10.74 -0.98 1.09
N HIS A 21 11.85 -0.34 1.42
CA HIS A 21 12.04 0.24 2.75
C HIS A 21 10.92 1.21 3.14
N VAL A 22 10.24 1.77 2.15
CA VAL A 22 9.11 2.68 2.40
C VAL A 22 7.99 1.97 3.16
N VAL A 23 7.75 0.68 2.84
CA VAL A 23 6.75 -0.11 3.54
C VAL A 23 7.13 -0.26 5.01
N MET A 24 8.38 -0.60 5.27
CA MET A 24 8.86 -0.79 6.63
C MET A 24 8.84 0.51 7.41
N ASP A 25 9.22 1.61 6.75
CA ASP A 25 9.17 2.93 7.38
C ASP A 25 7.74 3.31 7.75
N PHE A 26 6.80 3.02 6.86
CA PHE A 26 5.39 3.30 7.12
C PHE A 26 4.90 2.55 8.35
N LEU A 27 5.16 1.24 8.40
CA LEU A 27 4.73 0.42 9.52
C LEU A 27 5.34 0.90 10.83
N ARG A 28 6.62 1.26 10.78
CA ARG A 28 7.32 1.74 11.97
C ARG A 28 6.75 3.07 12.46
N ARG A 29 6.52 4.00 11.56
CA ARG A 29 5.98 5.31 11.93
C ARG A 29 4.58 5.22 12.49
N LYS A 30 3.79 4.30 11.96
CA LYS A 30 2.42 4.11 12.44
C LYS A 30 2.35 3.16 13.63
N ARG A 31 3.50 2.63 14.06
CA ARG A 31 3.59 1.68 15.16
C ARG A 31 2.73 0.45 14.93
N LEU A 32 2.76 -0.04 13.71
CA LEU A 32 2.00 -1.23 13.30
C LEU A 32 2.95 -2.42 13.25
N PRO A 33 2.64 -3.52 13.95
CA PRO A 33 3.49 -4.71 13.87
C PRO A 33 3.54 -5.26 12.46
N GLU A 34 4.75 -5.50 12.00
CA GLU A 34 4.97 -6.03 10.66
C GLU A 34 4.24 -7.35 10.45
N SER A 35 4.33 -8.22 11.44
CA SER A 35 3.74 -9.56 11.35
C SER A 35 2.23 -9.54 11.10
N GLU A 36 1.57 -8.47 11.53
CA GLU A 36 0.12 -8.36 11.39
C GLU A 36 -0.32 -7.51 10.22
N PHE A 37 0.45 -6.47 9.90
CA PHE A 37 -0.03 -5.45 8.98
C PHE A 37 0.72 -5.38 7.66
N TYR A 38 1.82 -6.11 7.53
CA TYR A 38 2.54 -6.11 6.26
C TYR A 38 1.60 -6.55 5.12
N ASP A 39 0.88 -7.63 5.32
CA ASP A 39 -0.02 -8.15 4.29
C ASP A 39 -1.18 -7.21 3.99
N VAL A 40 -1.54 -6.38 4.95
CA VAL A 40 -2.62 -5.42 4.76
C VAL A 40 -2.21 -4.31 3.80
N VAL A 41 -0.96 -3.83 3.92
CA VAL A 41 -0.54 -2.65 3.16
C VAL A 41 0.27 -2.97 1.91
N ILE A 42 0.85 -4.17 1.80
CA ILE A 42 1.78 -4.46 0.70
C ILE A 42 1.13 -4.34 -0.68
N PHE A 43 -0.10 -4.80 -0.84
CA PHE A 43 -0.76 -4.74 -2.13
C PHE A 43 -1.04 -3.30 -2.55
N ARG A 44 -1.35 -2.45 -1.58
CA ARG A 44 -1.59 -1.05 -1.88
C ARG A 44 -0.27 -0.35 -2.25
N TYR A 45 0.82 -0.75 -1.61
CA TYR A 45 2.15 -0.27 -1.97
C TYR A 45 2.49 -0.65 -3.41
N LEU A 46 2.27 -1.91 -3.78
CA LEU A 46 2.55 -2.38 -5.13
C LEU A 46 1.69 -1.65 -6.15
N ARG A 47 0.44 -1.38 -5.81
CA ARG A 47 -0.42 -0.61 -6.69
C ARG A 47 0.10 0.81 -6.87
N ALA A 48 0.61 1.40 -5.80
CA ALA A 48 1.22 2.73 -5.88
C ALA A 48 2.43 2.73 -6.80
N VAL A 49 3.23 1.67 -6.75
CA VAL A 49 4.37 1.52 -7.65
C VAL A 49 3.90 1.52 -9.11
N GLN A 50 2.88 0.72 -9.40
CA GLN A 50 2.35 0.65 -10.77
C GLN A 50 1.89 2.01 -11.26
N LEU A 51 1.09 2.68 -10.45
CA LEU A 51 0.54 3.98 -10.83
C LEU A 51 1.63 5.03 -11.01
N TYR A 52 2.61 5.02 -10.13
CA TYR A 52 3.71 5.98 -10.21
C TYR A 52 4.52 5.77 -11.49
N CYS A 53 4.73 4.52 -11.87
CA CYS A 53 5.54 4.19 -13.05
C CYS A 53 4.82 4.53 -14.36
N ILE A 54 3.49 4.38 -14.40
CA ILE A 54 2.75 4.57 -15.64
C ILE A 54 2.14 5.97 -15.78
N ASN A 55 2.10 6.74 -14.72
CA ASN A 55 1.46 8.05 -14.75
C ASN A 55 2.51 9.16 -14.57
N PRO A 56 2.89 9.84 -15.67
CA PRO A 56 3.93 10.89 -15.58
C PRO A 56 3.56 12.04 -14.64
N GLN A 57 2.27 12.29 -14.45
CA GLN A 57 1.84 13.39 -13.60
C GLN A 57 2.19 13.16 -12.14
N LEU A 58 2.28 11.90 -11.73
CA LEU A 58 2.65 11.58 -10.36
C LEU A 58 4.13 11.81 -10.09
N ARG A 59 4.94 11.90 -11.16
CA ARG A 59 6.38 12.10 -11.02
C ARG A 59 6.75 13.44 -10.42
N ARG A 60 5.83 14.38 -10.36
CA ARG A 60 6.06 15.67 -9.72
C ARG A 60 6.10 15.54 -8.20
N TYR A 61 5.63 14.42 -7.68
CA TYR A 61 5.63 14.14 -6.24
C TYR A 61 6.67 13.09 -5.92
N LYS A 62 7.14 13.10 -4.67
CA LYS A 62 8.04 12.04 -4.23
C LYS A 62 7.26 10.74 -4.09
N PHE A 63 7.88 9.66 -4.55
CA PHE A 63 7.22 8.36 -4.47
C PHE A 63 6.83 8.00 -3.04
N GLU A 64 7.71 8.30 -2.08
CA GLU A 64 7.43 7.99 -0.68
C GLU A 64 6.13 8.60 -0.20
N ALA A 65 5.85 9.85 -0.59
CA ALA A 65 4.63 10.53 -0.19
C ALA A 65 3.41 9.84 -0.78
N ILE A 66 3.50 9.44 -2.05
CA ILE A 66 2.40 8.74 -2.73
C ILE A 66 2.17 7.37 -2.09
N ALA A 67 3.23 6.65 -1.82
CA ALA A 67 3.14 5.32 -1.22
C ALA A 67 2.56 5.40 0.19
N PHE A 68 3.04 6.36 0.98
CA PHE A 68 2.53 6.54 2.35
C PHE A 68 1.04 6.85 2.33
N LYS A 69 0.62 7.71 1.43
CA LYS A 69 -0.79 8.07 1.32
C LYS A 69 -1.65 6.87 0.94
N ALA A 70 -1.15 6.05 0.02
CA ALA A 70 -1.87 4.86 -0.41
C ALA A 70 -2.00 3.85 0.72
N MET A 71 -0.92 3.61 1.46
CA MET A 71 -0.94 2.68 2.57
C MET A 71 -1.80 3.19 3.72
N ASP A 72 -1.75 4.50 3.98
CA ASP A 72 -2.58 5.11 5.02
C ASP A 72 -4.05 4.97 4.68
N TRP A 73 -4.41 5.18 3.42
CA TRP A 73 -5.77 4.97 2.94
C TRP A 73 -6.21 3.53 3.17
N GLN A 74 -5.32 2.58 2.90
CA GLN A 74 -5.62 1.16 3.10
C GLN A 74 -5.86 0.86 4.57
N MET A 75 -5.07 1.44 5.46
CA MET A 75 -5.25 1.23 6.89
C MET A 75 -6.57 1.81 7.38
N LYS A 76 -6.94 2.96 6.88
CA LYS A 76 -8.22 3.56 7.25
C LYS A 76 -9.38 2.68 6.82
N SER A 77 -9.29 2.10 5.62
CA SER A 77 -10.32 1.18 5.14
C SER A 77 -10.36 -0.08 5.99
N TYR A 78 -9.20 -0.58 6.37
CA TYR A 78 -9.09 -1.76 7.22
C TYR A 78 -9.78 -1.52 8.58
N TRP A 79 -9.46 -0.41 9.23
CA TRP A 79 -10.06 -0.08 10.52
C TRP A 79 -11.56 0.14 10.43
N ARG A 80 -12.01 0.76 9.36
CA ARG A 80 -13.44 0.99 9.16
C ARG A 80 -14.20 -0.32 9.07
N LYS A 81 -13.65 -1.30 8.36
CA LYS A 81 -14.27 -2.61 8.26
C LYS A 81 -14.27 -3.33 9.59
N ALA A 82 -13.18 -3.22 10.32
CA ALA A 82 -13.08 -3.84 11.63
C ALA A 82 -14.12 -3.28 12.60
N TYR A 83 -14.30 -1.97 12.59
CA TYR A 83 -15.31 -1.33 13.43
C TYR A 83 -16.72 -1.75 13.07
N LYS A 84 -17.01 -1.86 11.79
CA LYS A 84 -18.34 -2.31 11.37
C LYS A 84 -18.64 -3.71 11.84
N THR A 85 -17.65 -4.59 11.73
CA THR A 85 -17.79 -5.96 12.18
C THR A 85 -18.00 -6.02 13.68
N LEU A 86 -17.26 -5.21 14.43
CA LEU A 86 -17.39 -5.15 15.86
C LEU A 86 -18.76 -4.66 16.30
N ASP A 87 -19.25 -3.61 15.64
CA ASP A 87 -20.59 -3.09 15.90
C ASP A 87 -21.65 -4.14 15.71
N LYS A 88 -21.57 -4.89 14.63
CA LYS A 88 -22.54 -5.95 14.36
C LYS A 88 -22.48 -7.04 15.41
N THR A 89 -21.30 -7.34 15.90
CA THR A 89 -21.11 -8.36 16.92
C THR A 89 -21.69 -7.91 18.25
N LEU A 90 -21.55 -6.64 18.56
CA LEU A 90 -22.01 -6.10 19.84
C LEU A 90 -23.51 -5.81 19.85
N SER A 91 -24.09 -5.60 18.69
CA SER A 91 -25.53 -5.36 18.62
C SER A 91 -26.29 -6.65 18.46
#